data_b9965c5c594e5b72ab8b53c5c9665bd7
#
_entry.id   b9965c5c594e5b72ab8b53c5c9665bd7
#
_cell.length_a   1.000
_cell.length_b   1.000
_cell.length_c   1.000
_cell.angle_alpha   90.00
_cell.angle_beta   90.00
_cell.angle_gamma   90.00
#
_symmetry.space_group_name_H-M   'P 1'
#
loop_
_entity.id
_entity.type
_entity.pdbx_description
1 polymer ?
#
loop_
_entity_poly.entity_id
_entity_poly.type
_entity_poly.pdbx_seq_one_letter_code
_entity_poly.pdbx_strand_id
1 'polypeptide(L)'
;NIQPWKVYVASGALKDRIRDQMVAKVMQGVPFNSDYDYPETFDGEYRKRQVACAVELYGNMGIERGDKEGRARAHLRNFQMFDAPHVVFIGMDQAFGASVAIDVGMYMQTLMLSMTAHGVGCCPQGTMRYYPDIVREAFAIDGHINILLGISFGFEDPAVPANQTWIDREPIDKLVTF
;
A
#
# COMPACT_ATOMS: atom_id res chain seq x y z
N ASN A 1 -14.19 -4.44 -22.07
CA ASN A 1 -14.42 -3.88 -20.75
C ASN A 1 -14.89 -4.97 -19.79
N ILE A 2 -13.93 -5.65 -19.13
CA ILE A 2 -14.20 -6.80 -18.27
C ILE A 2 -14.31 -6.43 -16.78
N GLN A 3 -13.89 -5.20 -16.40
CA GLN A 3 -13.98 -4.69 -15.03
C GLN A 3 -13.41 -5.69 -13.99
N PRO A 4 -12.12 -6.03 -14.07
CA PRO A 4 -11.55 -7.18 -13.36
C PRO A 4 -11.32 -6.95 -11.87
N TRP A 5 -11.43 -5.71 -11.42
CA TRP A 5 -11.21 -5.33 -10.03
C TRP A 5 -12.28 -5.85 -9.09
N LYS A 6 -11.86 -6.40 -7.97
CA LYS A 6 -12.68 -6.71 -6.81
C LYS A 6 -12.29 -5.79 -5.69
N VAL A 7 -13.26 -5.16 -5.04
CA VAL A 7 -13.03 -4.07 -4.08
C VAL A 7 -13.72 -4.38 -2.76
N TYR A 8 -12.95 -4.34 -1.67
CA TYR A 8 -13.40 -4.70 -0.34
C TYR A 8 -13.06 -3.57 0.62
N VAL A 9 -14.05 -2.93 1.21
CA VAL A 9 -13.87 -1.77 2.09
C VAL A 9 -14.12 -2.15 3.53
N ALA A 10 -13.16 -1.87 4.40
CA ALA A 10 -13.29 -2.04 5.84
C ALA A 10 -13.23 -0.70 6.58
N SER A 11 -14.06 -0.59 7.60
CA SER A 11 -14.12 0.53 8.53
C SER A 11 -14.45 0.03 9.94
N GLY A 12 -14.18 0.83 10.96
CA GLY A 12 -14.55 0.52 12.35
C GLY A 12 -14.00 -0.83 12.80
N ALA A 13 -14.81 -1.61 13.49
CA ALA A 13 -14.40 -2.89 14.09
C ALA A 13 -13.85 -3.91 13.09
N LEU A 14 -14.34 -3.92 11.83
CA LEU A 14 -13.82 -4.81 10.81
C LEU A 14 -12.37 -4.44 10.44
N LYS A 15 -12.14 -3.14 10.18
CA LYS A 15 -10.79 -2.62 9.89
C LYS A 15 -9.84 -2.88 11.07
N ASP A 16 -10.29 -2.62 12.29
CA ASP A 16 -9.48 -2.83 13.49
C ASP A 16 -9.08 -4.30 13.67
N ARG A 17 -9.99 -5.24 13.45
CA ARG A 17 -9.70 -6.67 13.50
C ARG A 17 -8.65 -7.08 12.46
N ILE A 18 -8.77 -6.61 11.21
CA ILE A 18 -7.79 -6.89 10.16
C ILE A 18 -6.42 -6.33 10.54
N ARG A 19 -6.37 -5.08 11.00
CA ARG A 19 -5.14 -4.42 11.47
C ARG A 19 -4.47 -5.24 12.56
N ASP A 20 -5.21 -5.61 13.59
CA ASP A 20 -4.66 -6.30 14.77
C ASP A 20 -4.11 -7.68 14.40
N GLN A 21 -4.78 -8.40 13.51
CA GLN A 21 -4.29 -9.69 12.98
C GLN A 21 -3.01 -9.51 12.15
N MET A 22 -2.93 -8.51 11.28
CA MET A 22 -1.72 -8.24 10.48
C MET A 22 -0.55 -7.85 11.38
N VAL A 23 -0.78 -6.93 12.33
CA VAL A 23 0.24 -6.51 13.30
C VAL A 23 0.73 -7.71 14.13
N ALA A 24 -0.18 -8.55 14.60
CA ALA A 24 0.19 -9.74 15.39
C ALA A 24 1.09 -10.68 14.58
N LYS A 25 0.77 -10.98 13.31
CA LYS A 25 1.62 -11.82 12.45
C LYS A 25 3.01 -11.22 12.23
N VAL A 26 3.09 -9.91 11.98
CA VAL A 26 4.38 -9.20 11.82
C VAL A 26 5.22 -9.31 13.10
N MET A 27 4.62 -9.03 14.25
CA MET A 27 5.31 -9.07 15.54
C MET A 27 5.78 -10.48 15.93
N GLN A 28 5.08 -11.51 15.46
CA GLN A 28 5.46 -12.91 15.66
C GLN A 28 6.48 -13.41 14.61
N GLY A 29 6.84 -12.59 13.63
CA GLY A 29 7.75 -12.98 12.55
C GLY A 29 7.18 -14.02 11.60
N VAL A 30 5.85 -14.08 11.47
CA VAL A 30 5.20 -14.99 10.53
C VAL A 30 5.61 -14.62 9.10
N PRO A 31 6.11 -15.57 8.28
CA PRO A 31 6.47 -15.30 6.90
C PRO A 31 5.33 -14.72 6.07
N PHE A 32 5.67 -13.83 5.16
CA PHE A 32 4.70 -13.30 4.19
C PHE A 32 4.27 -14.38 3.20
N ASN A 33 2.99 -14.37 2.83
CA ASN A 33 2.39 -15.35 1.91
C ASN A 33 1.61 -14.66 0.77
N SER A 34 2.20 -13.61 0.20
CA SER A 34 1.59 -12.82 -0.89
C SER A 34 1.13 -13.68 -2.06
N ASP A 35 0.00 -13.32 -2.66
CA ASP A 35 -0.56 -14.00 -3.84
C ASP A 35 0.26 -13.75 -5.12
N TYR A 36 1.06 -12.69 -5.15
CA TYR A 36 1.91 -12.32 -6.28
C TYR A 36 3.33 -12.08 -5.83
N ASP A 37 4.29 -12.53 -6.64
CA ASP A 37 5.69 -12.21 -6.45
C ASP A 37 5.94 -10.70 -6.65
N TYR A 38 6.90 -10.21 -5.91
CA TYR A 38 7.38 -8.84 -6.02
C TYR A 38 8.90 -8.84 -5.89
N PRO A 39 9.61 -8.05 -6.70
CA PRO A 39 11.06 -7.96 -6.60
C PRO A 39 11.50 -7.60 -5.18
N GLU A 40 12.38 -8.38 -4.59
CA GLU A 40 12.95 -8.11 -3.26
C GLU A 40 13.81 -6.85 -3.28
N THR A 41 14.49 -6.60 -4.39
CA THR A 41 15.40 -5.47 -4.59
C THR A 41 15.19 -4.84 -5.95
N PHE A 42 15.56 -3.57 -6.03
CA PHE A 42 15.64 -2.84 -7.29
C PHE A 42 17.08 -2.40 -7.53
N ASP A 43 17.45 -2.24 -8.81
CA ASP A 43 18.76 -1.78 -9.24
C ASP A 43 18.69 -0.44 -9.98
N GLY A 44 19.85 0.16 -10.23
CA GLY A 44 19.99 1.37 -11.02
C GLY A 44 19.13 2.53 -10.54
N GLU A 45 18.44 3.19 -11.48
CA GLU A 45 17.61 4.36 -11.19
C GLU A 45 16.37 4.02 -10.33
N TYR A 46 15.83 2.82 -10.43
CA TYR A 46 14.72 2.38 -9.58
C TYR A 46 15.14 2.35 -8.11
N ARG A 47 16.34 1.82 -7.82
CA ARG A 47 16.91 1.79 -6.48
C ARG A 47 17.19 3.20 -5.96
N LYS A 48 17.73 4.08 -6.80
CA LYS A 48 17.99 5.48 -6.42
C LYS A 48 16.71 6.18 -5.97
N ARG A 49 15.62 6.03 -6.74
CA ARG A 49 14.31 6.61 -6.40
C ARG A 49 13.74 6.03 -5.11
N GLN A 50 13.85 4.72 -4.93
CA GLN A 50 13.41 4.07 -3.69
C GLN A 50 14.17 4.61 -2.47
N VAL A 51 15.49 4.78 -2.58
CA VAL A 51 16.31 5.32 -1.51
C VAL A 51 16.00 6.79 -1.24
N ALA A 52 15.84 7.60 -2.28
CA ALA A 52 15.49 9.02 -2.13
C ALA A 52 14.16 9.19 -1.37
N CYS A 53 13.14 8.40 -1.74
CA CYS A 53 11.86 8.37 -1.03
C CYS A 53 12.04 8.01 0.45
N ALA A 54 12.83 6.98 0.75
CA ALA A 54 13.06 6.54 2.12
C ALA A 54 13.82 7.59 2.94
N VAL A 55 14.80 8.28 2.34
CA VAL A 55 15.58 9.35 3.00
C VAL A 55 14.68 10.52 3.37
N GLU A 56 13.84 10.96 2.44
CA GLU A 56 12.89 12.06 2.66
C GLU A 56 11.88 11.70 3.75
N LEU A 57 11.23 10.56 3.63
CA LEU A 57 10.23 10.09 4.60
C LEU A 57 10.82 9.94 6.01
N TYR A 58 11.96 9.25 6.13
CA TYR A 58 12.58 9.03 7.44
C TYR A 58 13.17 10.32 8.02
N GLY A 59 13.66 11.21 7.17
CA GLY A 59 14.12 12.54 7.59
C GLY A 59 12.99 13.34 8.24
N ASN A 60 11.83 13.41 7.59
CA ASN A 60 10.65 14.08 8.15
C ASN A 60 10.18 13.43 9.45
N MET A 61 10.31 12.11 9.59
CA MET A 61 9.96 11.38 10.81
C MET A 61 11.02 11.44 11.91
N GLY A 62 12.16 12.13 11.70
CA GLY A 62 13.26 12.18 12.64
C GLY A 62 13.98 10.83 12.85
N ILE A 63 13.93 9.93 11.86
CA ILE A 63 14.57 8.61 11.92
C ILE A 63 15.93 8.67 11.23
N GLU A 64 16.99 8.54 11.99
CA GLU A 64 18.36 8.56 11.47
C GLU A 64 18.71 7.28 10.69
N ARG A 65 19.75 7.38 9.84
CA ARG A 65 20.21 6.26 9.00
C ARG A 65 20.58 4.99 9.79
N GLY A 66 21.11 5.15 10.99
CA GLY A 66 21.52 4.06 11.89
C GLY A 66 20.38 3.50 12.77
N ASP A 67 19.27 4.20 12.88
CA ASP A 67 18.14 3.85 13.76
C ASP A 67 17.32 2.69 13.18
N LYS A 68 17.73 1.47 13.55
CA LYS A 68 17.03 0.23 13.13
C LYS A 68 15.65 0.12 13.76
N GLU A 69 15.51 0.54 15.01
CA GLU A 69 14.25 0.46 15.74
C GLU A 69 13.22 1.47 15.18
N GLY A 70 13.64 2.70 14.90
CA GLY A 70 12.81 3.71 14.27
C GLY A 70 12.29 3.23 12.91
N ARG A 71 13.18 2.63 12.09
CA ARG A 71 12.76 2.05 10.80
C ARG A 71 11.80 0.87 10.97
N ALA A 72 12.00 0.01 11.96
CA ALA A 72 11.08 -1.09 12.23
C ALA A 72 9.71 -0.56 12.67
N ARG A 73 9.67 0.48 13.54
CA ARG A 73 8.43 1.15 13.91
C ARG A 73 7.73 1.77 12.69
N ALA A 74 8.47 2.48 11.83
CA ALA A 74 7.92 3.07 10.61
C ALA A 74 7.38 2.00 9.65
N HIS A 75 8.07 0.86 9.51
CA HIS A 75 7.58 -0.26 8.71
C HIS A 75 6.28 -0.85 9.27
N LEU A 76 6.20 -1.02 10.60
CA LEU A 76 5.01 -1.53 11.27
C LEU A 76 3.79 -0.63 11.05
N ARG A 77 3.98 0.70 10.91
CA ARG A 77 2.90 1.65 10.63
C ARG A 77 2.11 1.30 9.36
N ASN A 78 2.73 0.64 8.38
CA ASN A 78 2.00 0.14 7.21
C ASN A 78 0.88 -0.82 7.61
N PHE A 79 1.18 -1.79 8.50
CA PHE A 79 0.20 -2.77 8.97
C PHE A 79 -0.81 -2.17 9.96
N GLN A 80 -0.46 -1.04 10.56
CA GLN A 80 -1.37 -0.22 11.36
C GLN A 80 -2.27 0.69 10.49
N MET A 81 -2.15 0.59 9.16
CA MET A 81 -2.92 1.38 8.19
C MET A 81 -2.76 2.90 8.40
N PHE A 82 -1.60 3.33 8.94
CA PHE A 82 -1.27 4.72 9.28
C PHE A 82 -2.33 5.42 10.15
N ASP A 83 -3.06 4.67 10.98
CA ASP A 83 -4.21 5.10 11.80
C ASP A 83 -5.42 5.61 10.99
N ALA A 84 -5.43 5.39 9.68
CA ALA A 84 -6.55 5.75 8.85
C ALA A 84 -7.84 5.04 9.32
N PRO A 85 -8.99 5.74 9.30
CA PRO A 85 -10.26 5.16 9.73
C PRO A 85 -10.81 4.09 8.78
N HIS A 86 -10.31 4.07 7.54
CA HIS A 86 -10.79 3.20 6.48
C HIS A 86 -9.64 2.58 5.70
N VAL A 87 -9.88 1.39 5.15
CA VAL A 87 -9.00 0.74 4.20
C VAL A 87 -9.83 0.09 3.10
N VAL A 88 -9.36 0.15 1.87
CA VAL A 88 -9.87 -0.62 0.77
C VAL A 88 -8.81 -1.62 0.31
N PHE A 89 -9.19 -2.90 0.18
CA PHE A 89 -8.38 -3.92 -0.46
C PHE A 89 -8.84 -4.13 -1.89
N ILE A 90 -7.90 -4.31 -2.77
CA ILE A 90 -8.18 -4.51 -4.20
C ILE A 90 -7.60 -5.84 -4.63
N GLY A 91 -8.44 -6.65 -5.23
CA GLY A 91 -8.10 -7.96 -5.75
C GLY A 91 -8.51 -8.14 -7.20
N MET A 92 -8.07 -9.26 -7.75
CA MET A 92 -8.35 -9.68 -9.12
C MET A 92 -8.38 -11.20 -9.18
N ASP A 93 -9.13 -11.78 -10.11
CA ASP A 93 -9.12 -13.22 -10.33
C ASP A 93 -7.70 -13.71 -10.68
N GLN A 94 -7.28 -14.80 -10.04
CA GLN A 94 -5.94 -15.39 -10.22
C GLN A 94 -5.66 -15.86 -11.65
N ALA A 95 -6.69 -16.11 -12.45
CA ALA A 95 -6.56 -16.46 -13.85
C ALA A 95 -6.06 -15.31 -14.73
N PHE A 96 -6.10 -14.07 -14.20
CA PHE A 96 -5.69 -12.89 -14.94
C PHE A 96 -4.22 -12.56 -14.69
N GLY A 97 -3.52 -12.18 -15.77
CA GLY A 97 -2.12 -11.77 -15.73
C GLY A 97 -1.91 -10.26 -15.77
N ALA A 98 -0.66 -9.85 -16.04
CA ALA A 98 -0.21 -8.46 -16.02
C ALA A 98 -1.02 -7.54 -16.97
N SER A 99 -1.42 -8.03 -18.14
CA SER A 99 -2.21 -7.23 -19.10
C SER A 99 -3.57 -6.80 -18.55
N VAL A 100 -4.19 -7.63 -17.73
CA VAL A 100 -5.48 -7.31 -17.08
C VAL A 100 -5.26 -6.47 -15.81
N ALA A 101 -4.13 -6.66 -15.11
CA ALA A 101 -3.77 -5.84 -13.96
C ALA A 101 -3.60 -4.35 -14.32
N ILE A 102 -3.35 -4.01 -15.59
CA ILE A 102 -3.34 -2.62 -16.09
C ILE A 102 -4.70 -1.95 -15.84
N ASP A 103 -5.82 -2.64 -16.14
CA ASP A 103 -7.16 -2.12 -15.89
C ASP A 103 -7.41 -1.86 -14.40
N VAL A 104 -6.90 -2.73 -13.54
CA VAL A 104 -6.98 -2.55 -12.08
C VAL A 104 -6.17 -1.33 -11.64
N GLY A 105 -4.97 -1.12 -12.21
CA GLY A 105 -4.15 0.07 -11.94
C GLY A 105 -4.85 1.37 -12.36
N MET A 106 -5.51 1.39 -13.52
CA MET A 106 -6.30 2.54 -13.97
C MET A 106 -7.49 2.82 -13.05
N TYR A 107 -8.20 1.77 -12.61
CA TYR A 107 -9.25 1.89 -11.61
C TYR A 107 -8.74 2.51 -10.31
N MET A 108 -7.62 1.98 -9.78
CA MET A 108 -7.02 2.48 -8.55
C MET A 108 -6.63 3.95 -8.63
N GLN A 109 -5.97 4.35 -9.71
CA GLN A 109 -5.58 5.75 -9.91
C GLN A 109 -6.82 6.66 -9.98
N THR A 110 -7.86 6.23 -10.67
CA THR A 110 -9.14 6.97 -10.74
C THR A 110 -9.78 7.09 -9.35
N LEU A 111 -9.77 6.01 -8.56
CA LEU A 111 -10.30 6.02 -7.19
C LEU A 111 -9.53 7.02 -6.32
N MET A 112 -8.20 7.01 -6.35
CA MET A 112 -7.37 7.94 -5.57
C MET A 112 -7.56 9.40 -5.99
N LEU A 113 -7.69 9.67 -7.29
CA LEU A 113 -8.02 11.02 -7.80
C LEU A 113 -9.40 11.47 -7.33
N SER A 114 -10.39 10.58 -7.34
CA SER A 114 -11.71 10.87 -6.79
C SER A 114 -11.67 11.18 -5.29
N MET A 115 -10.93 10.40 -4.50
CA MET A 115 -10.72 10.68 -3.07
C MET A 115 -10.13 12.08 -2.87
N THR A 116 -9.06 12.41 -3.59
CA THR A 116 -8.41 13.72 -3.53
C THR A 116 -9.38 14.86 -3.89
N ALA A 117 -10.21 14.68 -4.93
CA ALA A 117 -11.21 15.66 -5.32
C ALA A 117 -12.26 15.93 -4.24
N HIS A 118 -12.46 14.98 -3.33
CA HIS A 118 -13.34 15.12 -2.17
C HIS A 118 -12.60 15.48 -0.87
N GLY A 119 -11.32 15.85 -0.95
CA GLY A 119 -10.51 16.22 0.21
C GLY A 119 -10.12 15.03 1.09
N VAL A 120 -10.21 13.81 0.59
CA VAL A 120 -9.84 12.59 1.31
C VAL A 120 -8.40 12.22 0.95
N GLY A 121 -7.54 12.15 1.98
CA GLY A 121 -6.18 11.63 1.85
C GLY A 121 -6.19 10.11 1.66
N CYS A 122 -5.26 9.59 0.87
CA CYS A 122 -5.15 8.15 0.66
C CYS A 122 -3.70 7.72 0.42
N CYS A 123 -3.37 6.51 0.86
CA CYS A 123 -2.05 5.93 0.70
C CYS A 123 -2.14 4.49 0.16
N PRO A 124 -1.71 4.23 -1.09
CA PRO A 124 -1.63 2.89 -1.63
C PRO A 124 -0.45 2.13 -0.98
N GLN A 125 -0.74 0.94 -0.44
CA GLN A 125 0.18 0.17 0.37
C GLN A 125 0.38 -1.24 -0.19
N GLY A 126 1.54 -1.49 -0.82
CA GLY A 126 1.92 -2.82 -1.28
C GLY A 126 2.03 -3.85 -0.13
N THR A 127 2.38 -3.41 1.08
CA THR A 127 2.46 -4.27 2.27
C THR A 127 1.14 -4.94 2.66
N MET A 128 0.00 -4.36 2.28
CA MET A 128 -1.32 -4.90 2.57
C MET A 128 -1.62 -6.24 1.86
N ARG A 129 -0.81 -6.64 0.88
CA ARG A 129 -0.90 -7.95 0.21
C ARG A 129 -0.15 -9.06 0.93
N TYR A 130 0.63 -8.74 1.98
CA TYR A 130 1.54 -9.71 2.61
C TYR A 130 0.83 -10.82 3.40
N TYR A 131 -0.40 -10.60 3.82
CA TYR A 131 -1.24 -11.59 4.50
C TYR A 131 -2.64 -11.61 3.90
N PRO A 132 -2.79 -12.07 2.65
CA PRO A 132 -4.05 -12.05 1.92
C PRO A 132 -5.11 -12.96 2.55
N ASP A 133 -4.69 -13.99 3.26
CA ASP A 133 -5.56 -14.88 4.03
C ASP A 133 -6.39 -14.14 5.08
N ILE A 134 -5.80 -13.15 5.78
CA ILE A 134 -6.55 -12.32 6.74
C ILE A 134 -7.67 -11.54 6.02
N VAL A 135 -7.37 -11.00 4.84
CA VAL A 135 -8.34 -10.25 4.04
C VAL A 135 -9.45 -11.16 3.52
N ARG A 136 -9.08 -12.36 3.00
CA ARG A 136 -10.05 -13.35 2.52
C ARG A 136 -10.98 -13.79 3.62
N GLU A 137 -10.47 -14.10 4.81
CA GLU A 137 -11.28 -14.50 5.96
C GLU A 137 -12.23 -13.35 6.38
N ALA A 138 -11.71 -12.12 6.48
CA ALA A 138 -12.47 -10.97 6.95
C ALA A 138 -13.68 -10.62 6.07
N PHE A 139 -13.59 -10.89 4.77
CA PHE A 139 -14.63 -10.56 3.78
C PHE A 139 -15.30 -11.80 3.16
N ALA A 140 -14.97 -13.01 3.62
CA ALA A 140 -15.43 -14.26 3.02
C ALA A 140 -15.18 -14.32 1.49
N ILE A 141 -13.96 -13.98 1.09
CA ILE A 141 -13.57 -13.92 -0.33
C ILE A 141 -13.23 -15.31 -0.84
N ASP A 142 -13.71 -15.64 -2.03
CA ASP A 142 -13.38 -16.89 -2.70
C ASP A 142 -11.86 -17.02 -2.95
N GLY A 143 -11.34 -18.24 -2.79
CA GLY A 143 -9.90 -18.51 -2.88
C GLY A 143 -9.27 -18.25 -4.24
N HIS A 144 -10.06 -18.04 -5.29
CA HIS A 144 -9.56 -17.68 -6.62
C HIS A 144 -9.32 -16.18 -6.80
N ILE A 145 -9.69 -15.35 -5.82
CA ILE A 145 -9.39 -13.92 -5.86
C ILE A 145 -8.08 -13.63 -5.13
N ASN A 146 -7.11 -13.17 -5.86
CA ASN A 146 -5.82 -12.74 -5.36
C ASN A 146 -5.87 -11.27 -4.92
N ILE A 147 -5.21 -10.94 -3.80
CA ILE A 147 -5.14 -9.58 -3.25
C ILE A 147 -3.90 -8.86 -3.79
N LEU A 148 -4.11 -7.77 -4.50
CA LEU A 148 -3.05 -6.98 -5.13
C LEU A 148 -2.41 -6.00 -4.15
N LEU A 149 -3.23 -5.26 -3.40
CA LEU A 149 -2.80 -4.25 -2.43
C LEU A 149 -3.96 -3.73 -1.58
N GLY A 150 -3.65 -2.83 -0.65
CA GLY A 150 -4.64 -2.02 0.05
C GLY A 150 -4.38 -0.53 -0.12
N ILE A 151 -5.40 0.29 0.13
CA ILE A 151 -5.30 1.75 0.20
C ILE A 151 -5.93 2.18 1.52
N SER A 152 -5.12 2.71 2.43
CA SER A 152 -5.62 3.36 3.65
C SER A 152 -6.09 4.77 3.30
N PHE A 153 -7.22 5.21 3.84
CA PHE A 153 -7.76 6.52 3.51
C PHE A 153 -8.56 7.16 4.66
N GLY A 154 -8.61 8.48 4.64
CA GLY A 154 -9.29 9.32 5.64
C GLY A 154 -8.94 10.78 5.44
N PHE A 155 -9.34 11.64 6.37
CA PHE A 155 -8.87 13.01 6.36
C PHE A 155 -7.45 13.08 6.92
N GLU A 156 -6.60 13.82 6.22
CA GLU A 156 -5.19 13.97 6.58
C GLU A 156 -5.04 14.78 7.88
N ASP A 157 -4.16 14.31 8.77
CA ASP A 157 -3.70 15.10 9.91
C ASP A 157 -2.40 15.84 9.52
N PRO A 158 -2.45 17.16 9.34
CA PRO A 158 -1.29 17.95 8.93
C PRO A 158 -0.20 18.02 10.00
N ALA A 159 -0.49 17.64 11.25
CA ALA A 159 0.50 17.59 12.31
C ALA A 159 1.41 16.36 12.25
N VAL A 160 1.06 15.35 11.45
CA VAL A 160 1.89 14.14 11.28
C VAL A 160 3.08 14.42 10.36
N PRO A 161 4.34 14.33 10.86
CA PRO A 161 5.52 14.69 10.06
C PRO A 161 5.69 13.89 8.77
N ALA A 162 5.28 12.62 8.76
CA ALA A 162 5.32 11.78 7.57
C ALA A 162 4.50 12.34 6.40
N ASN A 163 3.42 13.07 6.68
CA ASN A 163 2.55 13.69 5.68
C ASN A 163 3.21 14.90 4.98
N GLN A 164 4.33 15.40 5.52
CA GLN A 164 5.14 16.45 4.87
C GLN A 164 6.09 15.90 3.79
N THR A 165 6.05 14.59 3.52
CA THR A 165 6.94 13.96 2.55
C THR A 165 6.45 14.21 1.12
N TRP A 166 7.28 14.90 0.34
CA TRP A 166 7.03 15.18 -1.08
C TRP A 166 8.14 14.59 -1.92
N ILE A 167 7.76 13.72 -2.85
CA ILE A 167 8.70 13.09 -3.77
C ILE A 167 8.40 13.55 -5.20
N ASP A 168 9.37 14.19 -5.83
CA ASP A 168 9.29 14.60 -7.21
C ASP A 168 9.15 13.43 -8.17
N ARG A 169 8.69 13.73 -9.37
CA ARG A 169 8.66 12.78 -10.48
C ARG A 169 9.85 13.05 -11.40
N GLU A 170 10.31 11.99 -12.06
CA GLU A 170 11.35 12.16 -13.09
C GLU A 170 10.88 13.14 -14.18
N PRO A 171 11.79 13.95 -14.72
CA PRO A 171 11.49 14.80 -15.86
C PRO A 171 10.93 14.01 -17.04
N ILE A 172 10.03 14.64 -17.79
CA ILE A 172 9.30 13.98 -18.86
C ILE A 172 10.21 13.44 -19.97
N ASP A 173 11.30 14.13 -20.26
CA ASP A 173 12.32 13.77 -21.26
C ASP A 173 13.10 12.49 -20.91
N LYS A 174 13.10 12.08 -19.63
CA LYS A 174 13.67 10.80 -19.19
C LYS A 174 12.72 9.61 -19.33
N LEU A 175 11.43 9.88 -19.41
CA LEU A 175 10.39 8.82 -19.38
C LEU A 175 9.64 8.68 -20.71
N VAL A 176 9.67 9.72 -21.54
CA VAL A 176 8.92 9.78 -22.79
C VAL A 176 9.88 10.01 -23.95
N THR A 177 9.77 9.19 -24.98
CA THR A 177 10.47 9.38 -26.25
C THR A 177 9.49 9.94 -27.27
N PHE A 178 9.88 11.04 -27.94
CA PHE A 178 9.09 11.72 -28.98
C PHE A 178 9.60 11.35 -30.37
#